data_9d70e649bf83d9123028bfd352d765e9
#
_entry.id   9d70e649bf83d9123028bfd352d765e9
#
_cell.length_a   1.000
_cell.length_b   1.000
_cell.length_c   1.000
_cell.angle_alpha   90.00
_cell.angle_beta   90.00
_cell.angle_gamma   90.00
#
_symmetry.space_group_name_H-M   'P 1'
#
loop_
_entity.id
_entity.type
_entity.pdbx_description
1 polymer ?
#
loop_
_entity_poly.entity_id
_entity_poly.type
_entity_poly.pdbx_seq_one_letter_code
_entity_poly.pdbx_strand_id
1 'polypeptide(L)'
;YAYCANNPVKLVDPNGEEVIITGEAAAAFFKEVKKGAKEFGISVKMDKNGKLSAKYTGKGSISKEGQLFLDAVDDRTVKVNINAINNKKGTDSEFMFGGAFGGNELFGETIDGEWVNQYAVAKQTVIPSELNAMDEFYGLPGRTSLHEITEAYQGAKIAMSENIISSATGANNPLYKRAHNNAIPQSGQVFRYLYDAHDKPTNIVENARWIDWNVGAGNLQKNLKRTRIY
;
A
#
# COMPACT_ATOMS: atom_id res chain seq x y z
N TYR A 1 22.98 8.93 -33.40
CA TYR A 1 21.94 8.97 -32.40
C TYR A 1 22.30 7.97 -31.30
N ALA A 2 22.95 8.46 -30.23
CA ALA A 2 23.30 7.66 -29.06
C ALA A 2 22.16 7.61 -28.03
N TYR A 3 20.91 7.68 -28.48
CA TYR A 3 19.78 7.51 -27.58
C TYR A 3 19.72 6.05 -27.18
N CYS A 4 19.92 5.79 -25.90
CA CYS A 4 19.92 4.47 -25.31
C CYS A 4 20.95 3.50 -25.89
N ALA A 5 22.07 4.01 -26.46
CA ALA A 5 23.11 3.18 -27.09
C ALA A 5 22.54 2.09 -28.00
N ASN A 6 21.48 2.41 -28.77
CA ASN A 6 20.68 1.50 -29.60
C ASN A 6 19.96 0.38 -28.83
N ASN A 7 19.77 0.53 -27.53
CA ASN A 7 19.00 -0.41 -26.73
C ASN A 7 18.03 0.36 -25.80
N PRO A 8 16.90 0.87 -26.35
CA PRO A 8 15.93 1.66 -25.59
C PRO A 8 15.34 0.89 -24.40
N VAL A 9 15.28 -0.44 -24.45
CA VAL A 9 14.74 -1.26 -23.36
C VAL A 9 15.69 -1.31 -22.16
N LYS A 10 17.00 -1.31 -22.38
CA LYS A 10 18.01 -1.31 -21.29
C LYS A 10 18.18 0.04 -20.60
N LEU A 11 17.64 1.12 -21.17
CA LEU A 11 17.80 2.49 -20.66
C LEU A 11 16.48 3.18 -20.37
N VAL A 12 15.35 2.50 -20.51
CA VAL A 12 14.06 2.93 -19.97
C VAL A 12 14.08 2.63 -18.47
N ASP A 13 14.63 3.58 -17.73
CA ASP A 13 14.72 3.59 -16.28
C ASP A 13 15.36 2.31 -15.69
N PRO A 14 16.70 2.16 -15.79
CA PRO A 14 17.40 1.04 -15.16
C PRO A 14 17.36 1.12 -13.62
N ASN A 15 16.73 2.16 -13.06
CA ASN A 15 16.60 2.39 -11.65
C ASN A 15 15.14 2.17 -11.24
N GLY A 16 14.68 0.92 -11.24
CA GLY A 16 13.37 0.53 -10.68
C GLY A 16 13.21 0.84 -9.19
N GLU A 17 14.22 1.44 -8.57
CA GLU A 17 14.27 1.83 -7.16
C GLU A 17 13.29 2.98 -6.87
N GLU A 18 11.99 2.73 -6.82
CA GLU A 18 11.11 3.85 -6.55
C GLU A 18 9.88 3.46 -5.75
N VAL A 19 9.78 4.00 -4.55
CA VAL A 19 8.48 4.26 -3.94
C VAL A 19 8.11 5.69 -4.28
N ILE A 20 7.06 5.87 -5.07
CA ILE A 20 6.56 7.19 -5.49
C ILE A 20 5.20 7.43 -4.87
N ILE A 21 5.07 8.54 -4.14
CA ILE A 21 3.82 8.99 -3.53
C ILE A 21 3.27 10.15 -4.34
N THR A 22 2.07 9.99 -4.86
CA THR A 22 1.33 10.99 -5.65
C THR A 22 -0.05 11.22 -5.07
N GLY A 23 -0.82 12.10 -5.70
CA GLY A 23 -2.19 12.40 -5.32
C GLY A 23 -2.32 13.58 -4.37
N GLU A 24 -3.56 14.02 -4.17
CA GLU A 24 -3.87 15.25 -3.41
C GLU A 24 -3.53 15.16 -1.92
N ALA A 25 -3.45 13.95 -1.36
CA ALA A 25 -3.10 13.70 0.03
C ALA A 25 -1.64 13.21 0.22
N ALA A 26 -0.78 13.33 -0.81
CA ALA A 26 0.60 12.84 -0.78
C ALA A 26 1.41 13.36 0.41
N ALA A 27 1.30 14.64 0.72
CA ALA A 27 2.01 15.25 1.86
C ALA A 27 1.53 14.68 3.22
N ALA A 28 0.22 14.41 3.35
CA ALA A 28 -0.34 13.80 4.55
C ALA A 28 0.14 12.35 4.72
N PHE A 29 0.12 11.56 3.65
CA PHE A 29 0.63 10.20 3.68
C PHE A 29 2.13 10.16 4.01
N PHE A 30 2.94 10.99 3.38
CA PHE A 30 4.38 11.09 3.68
C PHE A 30 4.66 11.43 5.15
N LYS A 31 3.83 12.28 5.77
CA LYS A 31 3.94 12.58 7.20
C LYS A 31 3.76 11.33 8.06
N GLU A 32 2.80 10.48 7.73
CA GLU A 32 2.57 9.21 8.44
C GLU A 32 3.70 8.21 8.18
N VAL A 33 4.18 8.07 6.94
CA VAL A 33 5.37 7.25 6.62
C VAL A 33 6.58 7.65 7.45
N LYS A 34 6.83 8.96 7.62
CA LYS A 34 7.91 9.44 8.48
C LYS A 34 7.74 9.06 9.95
N LYS A 35 6.51 9.09 10.47
CA LYS A 35 6.24 8.68 11.86
C LYS A 35 6.56 7.19 12.05
N GLY A 36 6.05 6.32 11.17
CA GLY A 36 6.28 4.89 11.26
C GLY A 36 7.75 4.51 11.07
N ALA A 37 8.42 5.09 10.08
CA ALA A 37 9.84 4.83 9.81
C ALA A 37 10.76 5.23 10.98
N LYS A 38 10.40 6.29 11.71
CA LYS A 38 11.15 6.75 12.90
C LYS A 38 11.18 5.69 14.00
N GLU A 39 10.15 4.88 14.16
CA GLU A 39 10.10 3.81 15.16
C GLU A 39 11.14 2.72 14.87
N PHE A 40 11.50 2.52 13.62
CA PHE A 40 12.57 1.62 13.19
C PHE A 40 13.96 2.28 13.10
N GLY A 41 14.09 3.53 13.54
CA GLY A 41 15.34 4.29 13.42
C GLY A 41 15.67 4.67 11.98
N ILE A 42 14.67 4.80 11.10
CA ILE A 42 14.85 5.13 9.69
C ILE A 42 14.48 6.60 9.45
N SER A 43 15.37 7.34 8.79
CA SER A 43 15.10 8.68 8.28
C SER A 43 14.62 8.58 6.83
N VAL A 44 13.49 9.22 6.51
CA VAL A 44 12.88 9.22 5.18
C VAL A 44 12.79 10.63 4.64
N LYS A 45 13.10 10.79 3.36
CA LYS A 45 12.90 12.03 2.59
C LYS A 45 12.04 11.75 1.38
N MET A 46 11.33 12.75 0.92
CA MET A 46 10.56 12.72 -0.32
C MET A 46 11.01 13.90 -1.18
N ASP A 47 11.30 13.66 -2.44
CA ASP A 47 11.66 14.71 -3.39
C ASP A 47 10.42 15.40 -3.98
N LYS A 48 10.62 16.37 -4.86
CA LYS A 48 9.54 17.12 -5.53
C LYS A 48 8.68 16.28 -6.46
N ASN A 49 9.14 15.12 -6.87
CA ASN A 49 8.43 14.18 -7.74
C ASN A 49 7.69 13.10 -6.93
N GLY A 50 7.77 13.16 -5.59
CA GLY A 50 7.15 12.17 -4.70
C GLY A 50 8.01 10.93 -4.45
N LYS A 51 9.22 10.84 -5.01
CA LYS A 51 10.14 9.72 -4.81
C LYS A 51 10.67 9.72 -3.38
N LEU A 52 10.59 8.57 -2.72
CA LEU A 52 11.17 8.36 -1.41
C LEU A 52 12.66 8.00 -1.50
N SER A 53 13.38 8.39 -0.47
CA SER A 53 14.69 7.87 -0.11
C SER A 53 14.71 7.61 1.39
N ALA A 54 15.32 6.51 1.81
CA ALA A 54 15.35 6.10 3.21
C ALA A 54 16.76 5.72 3.64
N LYS A 55 17.07 5.93 4.93
CA LYS A 55 18.36 5.57 5.50
C LYS A 55 18.19 5.18 6.95
N TYR A 56 18.77 4.04 7.34
CA TYR A 56 18.90 3.68 8.75
C TYR A 56 19.85 4.63 9.47
N THR A 57 19.38 5.20 10.56
CA THR A 57 20.13 6.16 11.42
C THR A 57 20.14 5.73 12.88
N GLY A 58 19.54 4.57 13.18
CA GLY A 58 19.49 4.00 14.53
C GLY A 58 20.83 3.48 15.00
N LYS A 59 20.86 2.98 16.24
CA LYS A 59 22.04 2.32 16.85
C LYS A 59 21.80 0.80 16.86
N GLY A 60 22.86 0.03 16.56
CA GLY A 60 22.78 -1.44 16.51
C GLY A 60 22.23 -1.98 15.20
N SER A 61 21.74 -3.22 15.21
CA SER A 61 21.13 -3.86 14.02
C SER A 61 19.70 -3.38 13.81
N ILE A 62 19.34 -3.23 12.55
CA ILE A 62 17.96 -2.90 12.16
C ILE A 62 17.03 -4.09 12.39
N SER A 63 15.77 -3.83 12.73
CA SER A 63 14.74 -4.86 12.83
C SER A 63 14.37 -5.44 11.45
N LYS A 64 13.77 -6.62 11.45
CA LYS A 64 13.30 -7.27 10.22
C LYS A 64 12.29 -6.39 9.46
N GLU A 65 11.38 -5.76 10.16
CA GLU A 65 10.39 -4.84 9.57
C GLU A 65 11.05 -3.57 9.02
N GLY A 66 12.02 -3.00 9.75
CA GLY A 66 12.78 -1.85 9.29
C GLY A 66 13.57 -2.16 8.02
N GLN A 67 14.19 -3.36 7.96
CA GLN A 67 14.90 -3.81 6.77
C GLN A 67 13.94 -3.99 5.59
N LEU A 68 12.77 -4.60 5.81
CA LEU A 68 11.75 -4.76 4.77
C LEU A 68 11.32 -3.41 4.16
N PHE A 69 11.20 -2.37 4.99
CA PHE A 69 10.88 -1.04 4.48
C PHE A 69 12.04 -0.44 3.67
N LEU A 70 13.29 -0.62 4.11
CA LEU A 70 14.45 -0.18 3.32
C LEU A 70 14.52 -0.93 1.99
N ASP A 71 14.31 -2.25 2.01
CA ASP A 71 14.28 -3.07 0.80
C ASP A 71 13.21 -2.57 -0.19
N ALA A 72 12.02 -2.20 0.31
CA ALA A 72 10.96 -1.66 -0.53
C ALA A 72 11.33 -0.31 -1.19
N VAL A 73 12.16 0.51 -0.52
CA VAL A 73 12.61 1.81 -1.06
C VAL A 73 13.80 1.66 -2.01
N ASP A 74 14.68 0.67 -1.78
CA ASP A 74 15.98 0.55 -2.46
C ASP A 74 16.02 -0.58 -3.52
N ASP A 75 14.96 -1.42 -3.65
CA ASP A 75 14.93 -2.53 -4.62
C ASP A 75 14.81 -2.03 -6.06
N ARG A 76 15.84 -2.26 -6.86
CA ARG A 76 15.92 -1.84 -8.27
C ARG A 76 14.98 -2.57 -9.23
N THR A 77 14.37 -3.64 -8.76
CA THR A 77 13.48 -4.46 -9.57
C THR A 77 12.00 -4.20 -9.31
N VAL A 78 11.67 -3.33 -8.35
CA VAL A 78 10.30 -3.03 -7.98
C VAL A 78 10.07 -1.53 -7.90
N LYS A 79 9.00 -1.07 -8.55
CA LYS A 79 8.46 0.28 -8.43
C LYS A 79 7.12 0.23 -7.72
N VAL A 80 6.97 0.97 -6.63
CA VAL A 80 5.70 1.09 -5.88
C VAL A 80 5.10 2.47 -6.12
N ASN A 81 3.96 2.53 -6.78
CA ASN A 81 3.20 3.75 -7.03
C ASN A 81 2.07 3.87 -6.01
N ILE A 82 2.18 4.83 -5.08
CA ILE A 82 1.15 5.15 -4.09
C ILE A 82 0.35 6.35 -4.58
N ASN A 83 -0.96 6.18 -4.74
CA ASN A 83 -1.89 7.27 -4.96
C ASN A 83 -2.59 7.62 -3.64
N ALA A 84 -2.14 8.68 -2.98
CA ALA A 84 -2.73 9.16 -1.74
C ALA A 84 -3.87 10.13 -2.03
N ILE A 85 -5.08 9.76 -1.63
CA ILE A 85 -6.32 10.50 -1.88
C ILE A 85 -7.02 10.89 -0.58
N ASN A 86 -7.91 11.86 -0.65
CA ASN A 86 -8.85 12.15 0.41
C ASN A 86 -10.10 11.27 0.25
N ASN A 87 -10.76 10.95 1.37
CA ASN A 87 -12.07 10.36 1.30
C ASN A 87 -13.06 11.41 0.76
N LYS A 88 -13.68 11.12 -0.38
CA LYS A 88 -14.65 12.01 -1.02
C LYS A 88 -16.00 11.31 -1.16
N LYS A 89 -17.03 11.95 -0.61
CA LYS A 89 -18.41 11.50 -0.75
C LYS A 89 -18.81 11.43 -2.23
N GLY A 90 -19.52 10.37 -2.62
CA GLY A 90 -19.95 10.11 -3.99
C GLY A 90 -18.88 9.58 -4.93
N THR A 91 -17.73 9.12 -4.41
CA THR A 91 -16.67 8.46 -5.17
C THR A 91 -16.36 7.09 -4.59
N ASP A 92 -15.59 6.26 -5.32
CA ASP A 92 -15.19 4.93 -4.85
C ASP A 92 -14.43 4.96 -3.51
N SER A 93 -13.74 6.07 -3.22
CA SER A 93 -13.05 6.24 -1.93
C SER A 93 -13.99 6.26 -0.72
N GLU A 94 -15.28 6.53 -0.94
CA GLU A 94 -16.30 6.46 0.12
C GLU A 94 -16.51 5.03 0.62
N PHE A 95 -16.33 4.03 -0.26
CA PHE A 95 -16.60 2.61 0.02
C PHE A 95 -15.35 1.80 0.39
N MET A 96 -14.17 2.40 0.38
CA MET A 96 -12.94 1.78 0.88
C MET A 96 -12.58 2.33 2.26
N PHE A 97 -11.72 1.63 2.98
CA PHE A 97 -11.13 2.10 4.23
C PHE A 97 -9.61 1.91 4.19
N GLY A 98 -8.90 2.97 4.48
CA GLY A 98 -7.44 2.97 4.61
C GLY A 98 -6.71 2.84 3.28
N GLY A 99 -6.57 1.62 2.79
CA GLY A 99 -5.83 1.32 1.57
C GLY A 99 -6.52 0.30 0.67
N ALA A 100 -6.14 0.28 -0.59
CA ALA A 100 -6.58 -0.69 -1.57
C ALA A 100 -5.45 -1.02 -2.55
N PHE A 101 -5.12 -2.31 -2.63
CA PHE A 101 -4.16 -2.82 -3.60
C PHE A 101 -4.68 -2.65 -5.03
N GLY A 102 -3.94 -1.91 -5.84
CA GLY A 102 -4.29 -1.57 -7.22
C GLY A 102 -3.78 -2.55 -8.27
N GLY A 103 -3.19 -3.68 -7.83
CA GLY A 103 -2.59 -4.66 -8.73
C GLY A 103 -1.12 -4.39 -9.03
N ASN A 104 -0.58 -5.25 -9.89
CA ASN A 104 0.79 -5.12 -10.38
C ASN A 104 0.90 -5.44 -11.87
N GLU A 105 1.96 -4.92 -12.48
CA GLU A 105 2.33 -5.11 -13.87
C GLU A 105 3.78 -5.61 -13.91
N LEU A 106 4.09 -6.52 -14.85
CA LEU A 106 5.43 -7.03 -15.08
C LEU A 106 5.98 -6.46 -16.37
N PHE A 107 7.22 -6.05 -16.34
CA PHE A 107 7.96 -5.55 -17.48
C PHE A 107 9.21 -6.38 -17.69
N GLY A 108 9.48 -6.78 -18.93
CA GLY A 108 10.59 -7.64 -19.26
C GLY A 108 10.82 -7.69 -20.77
N GLU A 109 11.64 -8.62 -21.19
CA GLU A 109 11.96 -8.87 -22.58
C GLU A 109 12.06 -10.37 -22.85
N THR A 110 11.92 -10.77 -24.11
CA THR A 110 12.16 -12.15 -24.54
C THR A 110 13.65 -12.34 -24.82
N ILE A 111 14.28 -13.25 -24.09
CA ILE A 111 15.70 -13.63 -24.25
C ILE A 111 15.69 -15.13 -24.62
N ASP A 112 16.30 -15.48 -25.74
CA ASP A 112 16.41 -16.87 -26.24
C ASP A 112 15.04 -17.60 -26.32
N GLY A 113 13.97 -16.85 -26.62
CA GLY A 113 12.61 -17.37 -26.74
C GLY A 113 11.83 -17.48 -25.42
N GLU A 114 12.44 -17.17 -24.29
CA GLU A 114 11.80 -17.15 -22.97
C GLU A 114 11.57 -15.73 -22.47
N TRP A 115 10.42 -15.49 -21.81
CA TRP A 115 10.13 -14.22 -21.17
C TRP A 115 10.91 -14.07 -19.86
N VAL A 116 11.69 -13.00 -19.75
CA VAL A 116 12.48 -12.66 -18.56
C VAL A 116 11.97 -11.35 -17.96
N ASN A 117 11.43 -11.42 -16.74
CA ASN A 117 10.98 -10.22 -16.00
C ASN A 117 12.20 -9.40 -15.59
N GLN A 118 12.20 -8.10 -15.90
CA GLN A 118 13.24 -7.16 -15.49
C GLN A 118 12.84 -6.35 -14.28
N TYR A 119 11.57 -5.88 -14.24
CA TYR A 119 11.04 -5.17 -13.08
C TYR A 119 9.51 -5.31 -13.00
N ALA A 120 8.96 -5.01 -11.81
CA ALA A 120 7.53 -4.94 -11.57
C ALA A 120 7.10 -3.57 -11.10
N VAL A 121 5.88 -3.17 -11.46
CA VAL A 121 5.22 -1.97 -10.94
C VAL A 121 4.00 -2.39 -10.13
N ALA A 122 3.98 -2.04 -8.85
CA ALA A 122 2.81 -2.19 -7.99
C ALA A 122 2.07 -0.87 -7.83
N LYS A 123 0.75 -0.94 -7.73
CA LYS A 123 -0.14 0.21 -7.53
C LYS A 123 -0.90 0.06 -6.23
N GLN A 124 -0.95 1.12 -5.43
CA GLN A 124 -1.67 1.18 -4.17
C GLN A 124 -2.40 2.51 -4.06
N THR A 125 -3.66 2.49 -3.67
CA THR A 125 -4.41 3.71 -3.31
C THR A 125 -4.57 3.76 -1.80
N VAL A 126 -4.36 4.93 -1.19
CA VAL A 126 -4.44 5.11 0.27
C VAL A 126 -5.22 6.35 0.66
N ILE A 127 -5.90 6.28 1.81
CA ILE A 127 -6.59 7.41 2.46
C ILE A 127 -5.88 7.70 3.79
N PRO A 128 -4.91 8.62 3.83
CA PRO A 128 -4.04 8.83 4.98
C PRO A 128 -4.76 9.16 6.29
N SER A 129 -5.88 9.87 6.22
CA SER A 129 -6.68 10.21 7.39
C SER A 129 -7.28 8.98 8.09
N GLU A 130 -7.66 7.95 7.32
CA GLU A 130 -8.24 6.72 7.85
C GLU A 130 -7.13 5.81 8.41
N LEU A 131 -5.98 5.70 7.73
CA LEU A 131 -4.81 4.99 8.23
C LEU A 131 -4.34 5.59 9.56
N ASN A 132 -4.23 6.93 9.63
CA ASN A 132 -3.85 7.62 10.86
C ASN A 132 -4.86 7.40 12.00
N ALA A 133 -6.17 7.43 11.71
CA ALA A 133 -7.21 7.19 12.73
C ALA A 133 -7.12 5.78 13.32
N MET A 134 -6.78 4.78 12.52
CA MET A 134 -6.52 3.42 12.96
C MET A 134 -5.24 3.35 13.81
N ASP A 135 -4.16 3.93 13.33
CA ASP A 135 -2.88 3.97 14.03
C ASP A 135 -2.97 4.69 15.39
N GLU A 136 -3.71 5.80 15.46
CA GLU A 136 -3.97 6.51 16.70
C GLU A 136 -4.76 5.66 17.70
N PHE A 137 -5.77 4.92 17.24
CA PHE A 137 -6.54 4.02 18.10
C PHE A 137 -5.67 2.93 18.74
N TYR A 138 -4.75 2.34 17.97
CA TYR A 138 -3.87 1.27 18.43
C TYR A 138 -2.55 1.78 19.05
N GLY A 139 -2.28 3.08 19.01
CA GLY A 139 -1.06 3.68 19.57
C GLY A 139 0.22 3.38 18.79
N LEU A 140 0.11 3.09 17.48
CA LEU A 140 1.23 2.73 16.60
C LEU A 140 1.33 3.71 15.41
N PRO A 141 1.76 4.96 15.61
CA PRO A 141 1.67 6.03 14.61
C PRO A 141 2.48 5.71 13.34
N GLY A 142 1.81 5.77 12.18
CA GLY A 142 2.39 5.54 10.85
C GLY A 142 2.63 4.09 10.50
N ARG A 143 2.29 3.14 11.37
CA ARG A 143 2.52 1.70 11.18
C ARG A 143 1.76 1.18 9.98
N THR A 144 0.48 1.53 9.85
CA THR A 144 -0.36 1.10 8.75
C THR A 144 0.07 1.74 7.42
N SER A 145 0.61 2.96 7.46
CA SER A 145 1.19 3.56 6.24
C SER A 145 2.41 2.80 5.71
N LEU A 146 3.27 2.26 6.59
CA LEU A 146 4.37 1.38 6.18
C LEU A 146 3.88 0.02 5.70
N HIS A 147 2.79 -0.51 6.30
CA HIS A 147 2.11 -1.71 5.83
C HIS A 147 1.72 -1.57 4.35
N GLU A 148 1.01 -0.50 3.97
CA GLU A 148 0.53 -0.27 2.60
C GLU A 148 1.67 -0.24 1.56
N ILE A 149 2.80 0.40 1.89
CA ILE A 149 3.98 0.42 1.02
C ILE A 149 4.58 -0.98 0.88
N THR A 150 4.77 -1.68 2.01
CA THR A 150 5.43 -2.99 2.00
C THR A 150 4.52 -4.10 1.48
N GLU A 151 3.18 -3.96 1.59
CA GLU A 151 2.21 -4.84 0.96
C GLU A 151 2.31 -4.74 -0.57
N ALA A 152 2.29 -3.54 -1.12
CA ALA A 152 2.45 -3.31 -2.55
C ALA A 152 3.80 -3.87 -3.05
N TYR A 153 4.90 -3.62 -2.32
CA TYR A 153 6.21 -4.16 -2.61
C TYR A 153 6.22 -5.69 -2.63
N GLN A 154 5.69 -6.34 -1.62
CA GLN A 154 5.61 -7.80 -1.53
C GLN A 154 4.74 -8.39 -2.65
N GLY A 155 3.65 -7.72 -3.01
CA GLY A 155 2.83 -8.10 -4.17
C GLY A 155 3.62 -8.12 -5.47
N ALA A 156 4.45 -7.10 -5.71
CA ALA A 156 5.33 -7.03 -6.87
C ALA A 156 6.42 -8.12 -6.85
N LYS A 157 7.04 -8.37 -5.69
CA LYS A 157 8.05 -9.44 -5.55
C LYS A 157 7.48 -10.82 -5.84
N ILE A 158 6.28 -11.12 -5.33
CA ILE A 158 5.57 -12.38 -5.62
C ILE A 158 5.25 -12.47 -7.11
N ALA A 159 4.72 -11.40 -7.69
CA ALA A 159 4.40 -11.35 -9.11
C ALA A 159 5.61 -11.66 -9.99
N MET A 160 6.77 -11.05 -9.69
CA MET A 160 8.02 -11.30 -10.43
C MET A 160 8.50 -12.74 -10.29
N SER A 161 8.49 -13.28 -9.07
CA SER A 161 8.99 -14.64 -8.81
C SER A 161 8.16 -15.75 -9.44
N GLU A 162 6.85 -15.51 -9.60
CA GLU A 162 5.89 -16.49 -10.11
C GLU A 162 5.39 -16.18 -11.52
N ASN A 163 5.87 -15.08 -12.12
CA ASN A 163 5.43 -14.57 -13.41
C ASN A 163 3.90 -14.38 -13.50
N ILE A 164 3.31 -13.78 -12.46
CA ILE A 164 1.86 -13.59 -12.33
C ILE A 164 1.52 -12.11 -12.33
N ILE A 165 0.65 -11.69 -13.25
CA ILE A 165 0.04 -10.36 -13.21
C ILE A 165 -1.22 -10.43 -12.34
N SER A 166 -1.31 -9.54 -11.36
CA SER A 166 -2.50 -9.40 -10.53
C SER A 166 -3.23 -8.10 -10.88
N SER A 167 -4.47 -8.23 -11.30
CA SER A 167 -5.39 -7.09 -11.36
C SER A 167 -5.79 -6.63 -9.95
N ALA A 168 -6.29 -5.39 -9.83
CA ALA A 168 -6.90 -4.87 -8.60
C ALA A 168 -8.13 -5.71 -8.24
N THR A 169 -7.95 -6.80 -7.53
CA THR A 169 -9.03 -7.67 -7.09
C THR A 169 -8.98 -7.82 -5.59
N GLY A 170 -10.14 -7.78 -4.96
CA GLY A 170 -10.30 -7.75 -3.50
C GLY A 170 -9.66 -8.92 -2.75
N ALA A 171 -9.96 -9.01 -1.47
CA ALA A 171 -9.37 -9.89 -0.45
C ALA A 171 -9.32 -11.40 -0.76
N ASN A 172 -9.97 -11.86 -1.83
CA ASN A 172 -9.97 -13.27 -2.26
C ASN A 172 -8.82 -13.61 -3.23
N ASN A 173 -7.99 -12.62 -3.63
CA ASN A 173 -6.84 -12.88 -4.49
C ASN A 173 -5.73 -13.54 -3.66
N PRO A 174 -5.28 -14.78 -4.00
CA PRO A 174 -4.23 -15.48 -3.24
C PRO A 174 -2.91 -14.70 -3.18
N LEU A 175 -2.55 -13.95 -4.24
CA LEU A 175 -1.37 -13.11 -4.27
C LEU A 175 -1.50 -11.97 -3.24
N TYR A 176 -2.64 -11.28 -3.24
CA TYR A 176 -2.91 -10.20 -2.27
C TYR A 176 -2.78 -10.69 -0.83
N LYS A 177 -3.41 -11.82 -0.48
CA LYS A 177 -3.33 -12.39 0.86
C LYS A 177 -1.89 -12.70 1.30
N ARG A 178 -1.08 -13.21 0.37
CA ARG A 178 0.35 -13.49 0.64
C ARG A 178 1.15 -12.21 0.80
N ALA A 179 0.93 -11.21 -0.06
CA ALA A 179 1.55 -9.90 0.02
C ALA A 179 1.24 -9.22 1.36
N HIS A 180 -0.04 -9.22 1.75
CA HIS A 180 -0.52 -8.69 3.02
C HIS A 180 0.15 -9.37 4.24
N ASN A 181 0.25 -10.70 4.23
CA ASN A 181 0.87 -11.46 5.32
C ASN A 181 2.40 -11.26 5.40
N ASN A 182 3.05 -10.93 4.28
CA ASN A 182 4.50 -10.70 4.20
C ASN A 182 4.89 -9.23 4.45
N ALA A 183 3.93 -8.32 4.45
CA ALA A 183 4.15 -6.91 4.73
C ALA A 183 4.47 -6.65 6.22
N ILE A 184 4.93 -5.44 6.53
CA ILE A 184 4.97 -4.96 7.92
C ILE A 184 3.56 -5.08 8.49
N PRO A 185 3.35 -5.72 9.65
CA PRO A 185 2.01 -5.82 10.23
C PRO A 185 1.37 -4.45 10.44
N GLN A 186 0.14 -4.27 10.01
CA GLN A 186 -0.63 -3.05 10.31
C GLN A 186 -0.87 -2.90 11.82
N SER A 187 -1.32 -1.74 12.27
CA SER A 187 -1.48 -1.44 13.70
C SER A 187 -2.53 -2.32 14.40
N GLY A 188 -3.52 -2.80 13.67
CA GLY A 188 -4.56 -3.68 14.20
C GLY A 188 -5.55 -4.11 13.12
N GLN A 189 -6.73 -4.55 13.54
CA GLN A 189 -7.77 -5.01 12.62
C GLN A 189 -8.88 -3.98 12.46
N VAL A 190 -9.40 -3.89 11.24
CA VAL A 190 -10.60 -3.14 10.89
C VAL A 190 -11.71 -4.12 10.54
N PHE A 191 -12.87 -3.92 11.14
CA PHE A 191 -14.05 -4.74 10.93
C PHE A 191 -15.09 -3.95 10.13
N ARG A 192 -15.63 -4.57 9.09
CA ARG A 192 -16.71 -4.03 8.28
C ARG A 192 -18.03 -4.63 8.71
N TYR A 193 -18.96 -3.78 9.09
CA TYR A 193 -20.34 -4.18 9.41
C TYR A 193 -21.32 -3.57 8.43
N LEU A 194 -22.31 -4.33 8.02
CA LEU A 194 -23.38 -3.88 7.14
C LEU A 194 -24.67 -3.70 7.96
N TYR A 195 -25.41 -2.66 7.64
CA TYR A 195 -26.70 -2.34 8.26
C TYR A 195 -27.77 -2.07 7.20
N ASP A 196 -29.01 -2.49 7.47
CA ASP A 196 -30.16 -2.25 6.61
C ASP A 196 -30.71 -0.81 6.74
N ALA A 197 -31.84 -0.54 6.07
CA ALA A 197 -32.50 0.76 6.10
C ALA A 197 -33.07 1.14 7.50
N HIS A 198 -33.21 0.17 8.40
CA HIS A 198 -33.73 0.33 9.77
C HIS A 198 -32.57 0.31 10.80
N ASP A 199 -31.34 0.44 10.34
CA ASP A 199 -30.11 0.40 11.16
C ASP A 199 -29.91 -0.93 11.93
N LYS A 200 -30.41 -2.04 11.34
CA LYS A 200 -30.21 -3.39 11.88
C LYS A 200 -29.06 -4.08 11.17
N PRO A 201 -28.17 -4.80 11.89
CA PRO A 201 -27.11 -5.58 11.28
C PRO A 201 -27.65 -6.55 10.24
N THR A 202 -26.99 -6.63 9.08
CA THR A 202 -27.33 -7.57 8.00
C THR A 202 -26.06 -8.18 7.40
N ASN A 203 -26.15 -9.45 7.00
CA ASN A 203 -25.10 -10.12 6.22
C ASN A 203 -25.44 -10.17 4.72
N ILE A 204 -26.60 -9.62 4.34
CA ILE A 204 -27.11 -9.60 2.96
C ILE A 204 -26.74 -8.26 2.35
N VAL A 205 -25.81 -8.26 1.37
CA VAL A 205 -25.27 -7.04 0.75
C VAL A 205 -26.37 -6.23 0.07
N GLU A 206 -27.31 -6.88 -0.59
CA GLU A 206 -28.42 -6.25 -1.30
C GLU A 206 -29.38 -5.48 -0.37
N ASN A 207 -29.46 -5.89 0.89
CA ASN A 207 -30.29 -5.24 1.90
C ASN A 207 -29.54 -4.12 2.62
N ALA A 208 -28.19 -4.06 2.49
CA ALA A 208 -27.39 -3.09 3.18
C ALA A 208 -27.65 -1.67 2.65
N ARG A 209 -27.72 -0.72 3.57
CA ARG A 209 -27.83 0.72 3.30
C ARG A 209 -26.70 1.51 3.92
N TRP A 210 -25.98 0.91 4.87
CA TRP A 210 -24.83 1.50 5.56
C TRP A 210 -23.70 0.50 5.72
N ILE A 211 -22.49 1.02 5.65
CA ILE A 211 -21.27 0.30 6.02
C ILE A 211 -20.62 1.03 7.18
N ASP A 212 -20.37 0.32 8.26
CA ASP A 212 -19.55 0.82 9.37
C ASP A 212 -18.19 0.17 9.34
N TRP A 213 -17.16 0.98 9.51
CA TRP A 213 -15.78 0.56 9.65
C TRP A 213 -15.33 0.78 11.09
N ASN A 214 -15.13 -0.30 11.81
CA ASN A 214 -14.84 -0.27 13.23
C ASN A 214 -13.46 -0.86 13.53
N VAL A 215 -12.83 -0.34 14.57
CA VAL A 215 -11.58 -0.86 15.15
C VAL A 215 -11.83 -1.33 16.57
N GLY A 216 -10.95 -2.20 17.08
CA GLY A 216 -11.11 -2.81 18.41
C GLY A 216 -12.17 -3.90 18.43
N ALA A 217 -12.39 -4.49 19.61
CA ALA A 217 -13.33 -5.57 19.82
C ALA A 217 -14.13 -5.38 21.14
N GLY A 218 -15.35 -5.92 21.17
CA GLY A 218 -16.19 -5.86 22.35
C GLY A 218 -16.46 -4.42 22.82
N ASN A 219 -16.30 -4.15 24.10
CA ASN A 219 -16.55 -2.84 24.70
C ASN A 219 -15.53 -1.74 24.31
N LEU A 220 -14.44 -2.12 23.66
CA LEU A 220 -13.41 -1.20 23.16
C LEU A 220 -13.60 -0.88 21.67
N GLN A 221 -14.68 -1.33 21.07
CA GLN A 221 -14.97 -1.07 19.66
C GLN A 221 -15.25 0.42 19.42
N LYS A 222 -14.62 0.99 18.38
CA LYS A 222 -14.81 2.37 17.94
C LYS A 222 -15.17 2.39 16.47
N ASN A 223 -16.25 3.08 16.10
CA ASN A 223 -16.55 3.37 14.71
C ASN A 223 -15.64 4.50 14.21
N LEU A 224 -14.93 4.25 13.11
CA LEU A 224 -14.07 5.24 12.47
C LEU A 224 -14.71 5.88 11.26
N LYS A 225 -15.61 5.15 10.58
CA LYS A 225 -16.26 5.64 9.36
C LYS A 225 -17.61 4.96 9.18
N ARG A 226 -18.61 5.73 8.79
CA ARG A 226 -19.90 5.22 8.33
C ARG A 226 -20.22 5.76 6.94
N THR A 227 -20.52 4.86 6.02
CA THR A 227 -20.82 5.18 4.63
C THR A 227 -22.22 4.67 4.26
N ARG A 228 -23.01 5.49 3.55
CA ARG A 228 -24.30 5.09 3.01
C ARG A 228 -24.11 4.38 1.66
N ILE A 229 -24.75 3.22 1.51
CA ILE A 229 -24.88 2.50 0.25
C ILE A 229 -26.18 2.98 -0.42
N TYR A 230 -26.10 3.37 -1.67
CA TYR A 230 -27.26 3.84 -2.45
C TYR A 230 -28.05 2.70 -3.06
#